data_5cd542e24924cab8aae9a627b8e889dc
#
_entry.id   5cd542e24924cab8aae9a627b8e889dc
#
_cell.length_a   1.000
_cell.length_b   1.000
_cell.length_c   1.000
_cell.angle_alpha   90.00
_cell.angle_beta   90.00
_cell.angle_gamma   90.00
#
_symmetry.space_group_name_H-M   'P 1'
#
loop_
_entity.id
_entity.type
_entity.pdbx_description
1 polymer ?
#
loop_
_entity_poly.entity_id
_entity_poly.type
_entity_poly.pdbx_seq_one_letter_code
_entity_poly.pdbx_strand_id
1 'polypeptide(L)'
;MLIGWLVAGIGMLSVAFVFQILAYRKPHLDSGVYSYVRAGLGDFIGFTSGWGYWLGSVMAQVGYATLFFNTIGHYLPLFDADHQWPSAIAVSLLSWGIFAVLARGVQQAAFMNLVTTIAKIVPILAFIVLVAFIGFSWDKFTLDFWGRNSNASVFEQVQGIMLFTVWVFIGVEGASVYSKQAAKRTDVGRATVIGFFSVLALLVSVSTLSFGVMTKEELAALPDNSMASVLTEVVGPWGGALISIGLCLSVLGAYVSWQMLCAEPIVMMAIDGLILRRIGTINVAGAPWVAQLISTSAIQIFIVVFYVNEASYAAMVQLATIMYLLPYIFSSLYLLLLAIRGKGVPHPHAGTRFDLSGPDIPRRENRRHFGIALVAFVYSLWLIYAADPVYILFGALAVVPGIIPYVLTRLSRREKLFNGFEWSIVIMVLVAATIAAVGLAQGSLEL
;
A
#
# COMPACT_ATOMS: atom_id res chain seq x y z
N MET A 1 21.62 0.66 -0.96
CA MET A 1 20.47 1.07 -1.79
C MET A 1 20.23 0.12 -2.98
N LEU A 2 21.15 -0.08 -3.93
CA LEU A 2 20.93 -0.96 -5.10
C LEU A 2 20.57 -2.40 -4.74
N ILE A 3 21.18 -2.96 -3.70
CA ILE A 3 20.84 -4.30 -3.18
C ILE A 3 19.38 -4.28 -2.67
N GLY A 4 18.97 -3.22 -1.97
CA GLY A 4 17.60 -3.09 -1.49
C GLY A 4 16.58 -3.06 -2.66
N TRP A 5 16.86 -2.31 -3.72
CA TRP A 5 16.01 -2.30 -4.92
C TRP A 5 15.97 -3.67 -5.62
N LEU A 6 17.07 -4.41 -5.65
CA LEU A 6 17.09 -5.76 -6.20
C LEU A 6 16.21 -6.72 -5.38
N VAL A 7 16.34 -6.69 -4.05
CA VAL A 7 15.54 -7.52 -3.13
C VAL A 7 14.06 -7.15 -3.24
N ALA A 8 13.74 -5.86 -3.18
CA ALA A 8 12.37 -5.37 -3.33
C ALA A 8 11.79 -5.69 -4.71
N GLY A 9 12.58 -5.52 -5.78
CA GLY A 9 12.16 -5.82 -7.15
C GLY A 9 11.80 -7.30 -7.34
N ILE A 10 12.64 -8.22 -6.88
CA ILE A 10 12.36 -9.65 -6.95
C ILE A 10 11.15 -10.02 -6.08
N GLY A 11 11.09 -9.51 -4.86
CA GLY A 11 10.03 -9.79 -3.91
C GLY A 11 8.68 -9.29 -4.41
N MET A 12 8.58 -8.00 -4.77
CA MET A 12 7.32 -7.39 -5.22
C MET A 12 6.87 -7.90 -6.59
N LEU A 13 7.79 -8.21 -7.51
CA LEU A 13 7.44 -8.88 -8.75
C LEU A 13 6.82 -10.27 -8.50
N SER A 14 7.36 -10.99 -7.51
CA SER A 14 6.80 -12.29 -7.12
C SER A 14 5.40 -12.13 -6.52
N VAL A 15 5.16 -11.10 -5.70
CA VAL A 15 3.82 -10.76 -5.18
C VAL A 15 2.85 -10.40 -6.32
N ALA A 16 3.29 -9.59 -7.30
CA ALA A 16 2.50 -9.27 -8.48
C ALA A 16 2.07 -10.54 -9.25
N PHE A 17 2.99 -11.47 -9.44
CA PHE A 17 2.69 -12.74 -10.08
C PHE A 17 1.77 -13.62 -9.23
N VAL A 18 1.83 -13.56 -7.90
CA VAL A 18 0.86 -14.26 -7.04
C VAL A 18 -0.56 -13.84 -7.38
N PHE A 19 -0.84 -12.53 -7.44
CA PHE A 19 -2.17 -12.04 -7.78
C PHE A 19 -2.58 -12.38 -9.21
N GLN A 20 -1.66 -12.30 -10.17
CA GLN A 20 -1.92 -12.70 -11.55
C GLN A 20 -2.25 -14.21 -11.66
N ILE A 21 -1.51 -15.06 -10.98
CA ILE A 21 -1.75 -16.51 -10.98
C ILE A 21 -3.07 -16.84 -10.28
N LEU A 22 -3.38 -16.17 -9.16
CA LEU A 22 -4.66 -16.34 -8.47
C LEU A 22 -5.83 -15.89 -9.35
N ALA A 23 -5.72 -14.77 -10.08
CA ALA A 23 -6.74 -14.34 -11.03
C ALA A 23 -6.96 -15.37 -12.17
N TYR A 24 -5.90 -16.05 -12.60
CA TYR A 24 -5.98 -17.14 -13.58
C TYR A 24 -6.58 -18.42 -12.99
N ARG A 25 -6.13 -18.82 -11.79
CA ARG A 25 -6.59 -20.09 -11.13
C ARG A 25 -7.98 -19.97 -10.51
N LYS A 26 -8.41 -18.77 -10.15
CA LYS A 26 -9.68 -18.47 -9.46
C LYS A 26 -10.46 -17.35 -10.18
N PRO A 27 -10.86 -17.58 -11.43
CA PRO A 27 -11.50 -16.56 -12.27
C PRO A 27 -12.88 -16.12 -11.80
N HIS A 28 -13.49 -16.85 -10.87
CA HIS A 28 -14.79 -16.55 -10.26
C HIS A 28 -14.70 -15.64 -9.03
N LEU A 29 -13.49 -15.40 -8.50
CA LEU A 29 -13.29 -14.50 -7.36
C LEU A 29 -12.96 -13.11 -7.88
N ASP A 30 -13.82 -12.15 -7.54
CA ASP A 30 -13.84 -10.80 -8.15
C ASP A 30 -13.03 -9.74 -7.42
N SER A 31 -12.89 -9.82 -6.10
CA SER A 31 -12.36 -8.72 -5.28
C SER A 31 -10.90 -8.87 -4.89
N GLY A 32 -10.10 -9.53 -5.71
CA GLY A 32 -8.64 -9.59 -5.56
C GLY A 32 -8.19 -9.98 -4.14
N VAL A 33 -7.52 -9.06 -3.47
CA VAL A 33 -6.79 -9.25 -2.18
C VAL A 33 -7.63 -9.82 -1.05
N TYR A 34 -8.91 -9.49 -0.96
CA TYR A 34 -9.81 -9.98 0.08
C TYR A 34 -10.37 -11.38 -0.26
N SER A 35 -10.94 -11.52 -1.47
CA SER A 35 -11.65 -12.73 -1.88
C SER A 35 -10.75 -13.95 -1.99
N TYR A 36 -9.51 -13.78 -2.45
CA TYR A 36 -8.53 -14.87 -2.50
C TYR A 36 -8.20 -15.39 -1.11
N VAL A 37 -7.94 -14.48 -0.18
CA VAL A 37 -7.60 -14.86 1.20
C VAL A 37 -8.76 -15.55 1.88
N ARG A 38 -9.98 -15.02 1.72
CA ARG A 38 -11.18 -15.63 2.27
C ARG A 38 -11.42 -17.03 1.74
N ALA A 39 -11.33 -17.21 0.43
CA ALA A 39 -11.50 -18.52 -0.20
C ALA A 39 -10.45 -19.54 0.26
N GLY A 40 -9.22 -19.09 0.46
CA GLY A 40 -8.10 -19.95 0.82
C GLY A 40 -7.93 -20.24 2.31
N LEU A 41 -8.25 -19.29 3.17
CA LEU A 41 -7.92 -19.35 4.59
C LEU A 41 -9.12 -19.13 5.53
N GLY A 42 -10.31 -18.90 4.98
CA GLY A 42 -11.56 -18.76 5.72
C GLY A 42 -11.92 -17.30 6.06
N ASP A 43 -13.11 -17.16 6.67
CA ASP A 43 -13.77 -15.86 6.83
C ASP A 43 -13.00 -14.87 7.69
N PHE A 44 -12.44 -15.32 8.82
CA PHE A 44 -11.73 -14.42 9.73
C PHE A 44 -10.40 -13.90 9.14
N ILE A 45 -9.62 -14.78 8.51
CA ILE A 45 -8.36 -14.38 7.89
C ILE A 45 -8.64 -13.51 6.65
N GLY A 46 -9.68 -13.84 5.87
CA GLY A 46 -10.17 -13.00 4.78
C GLY A 46 -10.57 -11.61 5.28
N PHE A 47 -11.37 -11.56 6.35
CA PHE A 47 -11.75 -10.31 7.01
C PHE A 47 -10.53 -9.49 7.43
N THR A 48 -9.56 -10.11 8.11
CA THR A 48 -8.33 -9.45 8.58
C THR A 48 -7.52 -8.89 7.40
N SER A 49 -7.45 -9.62 6.30
CA SER A 49 -6.81 -9.16 5.05
C SER A 49 -7.52 -7.94 4.45
N GLY A 50 -8.85 -8.01 4.31
CA GLY A 50 -9.66 -6.90 3.77
C GLY A 50 -9.63 -5.67 4.67
N TRP A 51 -9.70 -5.87 5.99
CA TRP A 51 -9.62 -4.80 6.99
C TRP A 51 -8.25 -4.13 6.98
N GLY A 52 -7.16 -4.92 6.91
CA GLY A 52 -5.81 -4.39 6.80
C GLY A 52 -5.61 -3.59 5.52
N TYR A 53 -6.07 -4.10 4.38
CA TYR A 53 -6.00 -3.36 3.11
C TYR A 53 -6.77 -2.03 3.17
N TRP A 54 -7.95 -2.03 3.78
CA TRP A 54 -8.73 -0.82 4.00
C TRP A 54 -8.03 0.18 4.91
N LEU A 55 -7.50 -0.28 6.07
CA LEU A 55 -6.73 0.58 6.98
C LEU A 55 -5.49 1.16 6.31
N GLY A 56 -4.74 0.33 5.58
CA GLY A 56 -3.58 0.80 4.82
C GLY A 56 -3.96 1.89 3.83
N SER A 57 -5.10 1.74 3.14
CA SER A 57 -5.62 2.75 2.22
C SER A 57 -6.04 4.05 2.95
N VAL A 58 -6.66 3.95 4.13
CA VAL A 58 -7.01 5.12 4.96
C VAL A 58 -5.77 5.88 5.40
N MET A 59 -4.75 5.19 5.90
CA MET A 59 -3.47 5.80 6.33
C MET A 59 -2.71 6.40 5.15
N ALA A 60 -2.71 5.72 4.00
CA ALA A 60 -2.13 6.23 2.77
C ALA A 60 -2.74 7.56 2.33
N GLN A 61 -4.05 7.73 2.48
CA GLN A 61 -4.73 8.99 2.16
C GLN A 61 -4.25 10.13 3.06
N VAL A 62 -4.04 9.89 4.35
CA VAL A 62 -3.46 10.89 5.25
C VAL A 62 -2.04 11.26 4.78
N GLY A 63 -1.21 10.25 4.48
CA GLY A 63 0.14 10.47 3.95
C GLY A 63 0.15 11.28 2.65
N TYR A 64 -0.71 10.97 1.69
CA TYR A 64 -0.82 11.73 0.44
C TYR A 64 -1.21 13.19 0.68
N ALA A 65 -2.19 13.44 1.53
CA ALA A 65 -2.62 14.79 1.84
C ALA A 65 -1.53 15.58 2.57
N THR A 66 -0.84 14.96 3.52
CA THR A 66 0.30 15.57 4.22
C THR A 66 1.41 15.94 3.24
N LEU A 67 1.82 15.00 2.38
CA LEU A 67 2.84 15.27 1.36
C LEU A 67 2.44 16.42 0.42
N PHE A 68 1.17 16.49 0.05
CA PHE A 68 0.64 17.58 -0.77
C PHE A 68 0.77 18.93 -0.07
N PHE A 69 0.31 19.04 1.18
CA PHE A 69 0.35 20.31 1.90
C PHE A 69 1.76 20.69 2.35
N ASN A 70 2.62 19.75 2.73
CA ASN A 70 4.03 19.98 3.00
C ASN A 70 4.76 20.54 1.75
N THR A 71 4.41 20.03 0.57
CA THR A 71 4.98 20.54 -0.69
C THR A 71 4.51 21.96 -0.99
N ILE A 72 3.25 22.28 -0.77
CA ILE A 72 2.69 23.62 -0.95
C ILE A 72 3.23 24.57 0.12
N GLY A 73 3.42 24.13 1.34
CA GLY A 73 3.94 24.90 2.47
C GLY A 73 5.30 25.53 2.17
N HIS A 74 6.11 24.87 1.36
CA HIS A 74 7.38 25.45 0.88
C HIS A 74 7.20 26.78 0.10
N TYR A 75 6.03 26.94 -0.56
CA TYR A 75 5.72 28.13 -1.36
C TYR A 75 4.72 29.07 -0.67
N LEU A 76 3.87 28.53 0.21
CA LEU A 76 2.82 29.24 0.92
C LEU A 76 2.98 29.08 2.44
N PRO A 77 3.49 30.09 3.15
CA PRO A 77 3.78 30.00 4.59
C PRO A 77 2.59 29.61 5.47
N LEU A 78 1.36 29.76 4.97
CA LEU A 78 0.14 29.33 5.67
C LEU A 78 0.13 27.81 5.99
N PHE A 79 0.81 27.01 5.17
CA PHE A 79 0.89 25.56 5.28
C PHE A 79 2.28 25.06 5.68
N ASP A 80 3.10 25.96 6.21
CA ASP A 80 4.44 25.64 6.73
C ASP A 80 4.35 24.65 7.92
N ALA A 81 5.46 23.98 8.21
CA ALA A 81 5.58 23.04 9.33
C ALA A 81 5.23 23.67 10.68
N ASP A 82 5.49 24.97 10.84
CA ASP A 82 5.13 25.74 12.04
C ASP A 82 3.63 26.00 12.18
N HIS A 83 2.84 25.80 11.11
CA HIS A 83 1.41 26.07 11.04
C HIS A 83 0.61 24.78 10.77
N GLN A 84 0.63 23.83 11.70
CA GLN A 84 0.01 22.50 11.53
C GLN A 84 -1.52 22.56 11.37
N TRP A 85 -2.23 23.43 12.13
CA TRP A 85 -3.68 23.50 12.10
C TRP A 85 -4.30 23.94 10.76
N PRO A 86 -3.77 24.97 10.07
CA PRO A 86 -4.23 25.29 8.72
C PRO A 86 -4.11 24.10 7.76
N SER A 87 -3.01 23.38 7.82
CA SER A 87 -2.80 22.16 7.02
C SER A 87 -3.82 21.07 7.38
N ALA A 88 -4.05 20.81 8.66
CA ALA A 88 -5.05 19.83 9.12
C ALA A 88 -6.48 20.16 8.65
N ILE A 89 -6.87 21.44 8.72
CA ILE A 89 -8.17 21.91 8.24
C ILE A 89 -8.27 21.73 6.72
N ALA A 90 -7.23 22.12 5.98
CA ALA A 90 -7.21 22.02 4.53
C ALA A 90 -7.25 20.56 4.04
N VAL A 91 -6.52 19.65 4.71
CA VAL A 91 -6.58 18.20 4.45
C VAL A 91 -7.99 17.67 4.71
N SER A 92 -8.63 18.08 5.82
CA SER A 92 -10.00 17.69 6.15
C SER A 92 -10.98 18.18 5.09
N LEU A 93 -10.91 19.44 4.68
CA LEU A 93 -11.75 20.02 3.63
C LEU A 93 -11.56 19.31 2.28
N LEU A 94 -10.32 18.97 1.92
CA LEU A 94 -10.00 18.21 0.72
C LEU A 94 -10.67 16.83 0.76
N SER A 95 -10.50 16.09 1.87
CA SER A 95 -11.03 14.75 2.07
C SER A 95 -12.57 14.71 1.95
N TRP A 96 -13.25 15.61 2.67
CA TRP A 96 -14.72 15.71 2.64
C TRP A 96 -15.24 16.26 1.30
N GLY A 97 -14.51 17.17 0.66
CA GLY A 97 -14.83 17.67 -0.67
C GLY A 97 -14.80 16.56 -1.71
N ILE A 98 -13.77 15.72 -1.71
CA ILE A 98 -13.67 14.55 -2.59
C ILE A 98 -14.77 13.55 -2.29
N PHE A 99 -15.05 13.25 -1.00
CA PHE A 99 -16.21 12.43 -0.63
C PHE A 99 -17.51 12.94 -1.25
N ALA A 100 -17.78 14.25 -1.15
CA ALA A 100 -18.99 14.84 -1.70
C ALA A 100 -19.11 14.68 -3.23
N VAL A 101 -17.99 14.76 -3.94
CA VAL A 101 -17.90 14.53 -5.39
C VAL A 101 -18.14 13.05 -5.73
N LEU A 102 -17.43 12.14 -5.04
CA LEU A 102 -17.56 10.70 -5.28
C LEU A 102 -18.96 10.17 -4.93
N ALA A 103 -19.56 10.65 -3.85
CA ALA A 103 -20.93 10.28 -3.46
C ALA A 103 -21.99 10.67 -4.50
N ARG A 104 -21.70 11.64 -5.37
CA ARG A 104 -22.55 12.02 -6.51
C ARG A 104 -22.34 11.14 -7.76
N GLY A 105 -21.50 10.11 -7.69
CA GLY A 105 -21.31 9.16 -8.79
C GLY A 105 -20.44 9.66 -9.94
N VAL A 106 -19.54 10.60 -9.70
CA VAL A 106 -18.64 11.12 -10.74
C VAL A 106 -17.67 10.04 -11.20
N GLN A 107 -17.89 9.53 -12.42
CA GLN A 107 -17.09 8.45 -13.03
C GLN A 107 -15.97 8.96 -13.96
N GLN A 108 -15.54 10.21 -13.88
CA GLN A 108 -14.54 10.80 -14.79
C GLN A 108 -13.09 10.34 -14.52
N ALA A 109 -12.91 9.10 -14.04
CA ALA A 109 -11.61 8.57 -13.63
C ALA A 109 -10.59 8.46 -14.78
N ALA A 110 -11.01 8.17 -16.01
CA ALA A 110 -10.07 7.89 -17.11
C ALA A 110 -9.29 9.12 -17.59
N PHE A 111 -9.94 10.25 -17.75
CA PHE A 111 -9.26 11.49 -18.16
C PHE A 111 -8.37 12.04 -17.05
N MET A 112 -8.85 12.06 -15.82
CA MET A 112 -8.05 12.46 -14.66
C MET A 112 -6.81 11.57 -14.51
N ASN A 113 -6.96 10.25 -14.70
CA ASN A 113 -5.86 9.30 -14.64
C ASN A 113 -4.81 9.56 -15.73
N LEU A 114 -5.21 9.93 -16.95
CA LEU A 114 -4.29 10.31 -18.01
C LEU A 114 -3.50 11.58 -17.65
N VAL A 115 -4.20 12.63 -17.22
CA VAL A 115 -3.57 13.92 -16.83
C VAL A 115 -2.59 13.71 -15.69
N THR A 116 -2.98 13.00 -14.64
CA THR A 116 -2.11 12.74 -13.48
C THR A 116 -0.94 11.81 -13.82
N THR A 117 -1.12 10.88 -14.77
CA THR A 117 -0.03 10.03 -15.26
C THR A 117 1.02 10.85 -16.02
N ILE A 118 0.61 11.76 -16.89
CA ILE A 118 1.51 12.68 -17.58
C ILE A 118 2.20 13.60 -16.56
N ALA A 119 1.44 14.17 -15.63
CA ALA A 119 1.93 15.09 -14.61
C ALA A 119 3.00 14.48 -13.69
N LYS A 120 3.00 13.16 -13.46
CA LYS A 120 4.06 12.48 -12.71
C LYS A 120 5.23 12.01 -13.57
N ILE A 121 4.99 11.51 -14.78
CA ILE A 121 6.04 10.94 -15.63
C ILE A 121 6.96 12.04 -16.17
N VAL A 122 6.40 13.15 -16.64
CA VAL A 122 7.19 14.24 -17.25
C VAL A 122 8.22 14.83 -16.30
N PRO A 123 7.90 15.23 -15.05
CA PRO A 123 8.89 15.72 -14.10
C PRO A 123 9.93 14.67 -13.72
N ILE A 124 9.54 13.39 -13.58
CA ILE A 124 10.48 12.31 -13.25
C ILE A 124 11.49 12.10 -14.40
N LEU A 125 11.03 12.06 -15.65
CA LEU A 125 11.92 11.95 -16.80
C LEU A 125 12.81 13.18 -16.94
N ALA A 126 12.27 14.39 -16.73
CA ALA A 126 13.06 15.61 -16.73
C ALA A 126 14.16 15.56 -15.65
N PHE A 127 13.82 15.11 -14.43
CA PHE A 127 14.79 14.88 -13.36
C PHE A 127 15.91 13.94 -13.80
N ILE A 128 15.55 12.74 -14.31
CA ILE A 128 16.52 11.72 -14.71
C ILE A 128 17.47 12.30 -15.79
N VAL A 129 16.93 12.97 -16.81
CA VAL A 129 17.73 13.51 -17.90
C VAL A 129 18.62 14.65 -17.40
N LEU A 130 18.05 15.63 -16.70
CA LEU A 130 18.82 16.81 -16.25
C LEU A 130 19.89 16.43 -15.23
N VAL A 131 19.57 15.55 -14.28
CA VAL A 131 20.56 15.12 -13.28
C VAL A 131 21.67 14.30 -13.95
N ALA A 132 21.31 13.33 -14.82
CA ALA A 132 22.31 12.47 -15.46
C ALA A 132 23.32 13.26 -16.33
N PHE A 133 22.86 14.30 -17.04
CA PHE A 133 23.71 15.03 -17.98
C PHE A 133 24.32 16.31 -17.43
N ILE A 134 23.74 16.92 -16.38
CA ILE A 134 24.18 18.21 -15.87
C ILE A 134 24.74 18.11 -14.46
N GLY A 135 24.08 17.35 -13.55
CA GLY A 135 24.36 17.39 -12.11
C GLY A 135 25.12 16.20 -11.56
N PHE A 136 25.25 15.11 -12.31
CA PHE A 136 25.84 13.87 -11.78
C PHE A 136 27.36 13.93 -11.68
N SER A 137 27.89 13.67 -10.48
CA SER A 137 29.32 13.54 -10.19
C SER A 137 29.64 12.12 -9.75
N TRP A 138 30.59 11.46 -10.46
CA TRP A 138 31.09 10.15 -10.08
C TRP A 138 31.83 10.17 -8.74
N ASP A 139 32.51 11.28 -8.41
CA ASP A 139 33.24 11.42 -7.14
C ASP A 139 32.27 11.42 -5.97
N LYS A 140 31.15 12.14 -6.05
CA LYS A 140 30.10 12.12 -5.02
C LYS A 140 29.45 10.75 -4.92
N PHE A 141 29.11 10.14 -6.05
CA PHE A 141 28.45 8.83 -6.10
C PHE A 141 29.27 7.71 -5.47
N THR A 142 30.59 7.74 -5.65
CA THR A 142 31.51 6.70 -5.16
C THR A 142 32.05 6.98 -3.75
N LEU A 143 31.82 8.17 -3.19
CA LEU A 143 32.40 8.62 -1.92
C LEU A 143 32.15 7.65 -0.77
N ASP A 144 30.92 7.17 -0.62
CA ASP A 144 30.52 6.15 0.36
C ASP A 144 29.54 5.14 -0.23
N PHE A 145 29.90 4.54 -1.36
CA PHE A 145 29.04 3.62 -2.11
C PHE A 145 28.47 2.47 -1.24
N TRP A 146 29.27 1.97 -0.29
CA TRP A 146 28.87 0.88 0.59
C TRP A 146 28.24 1.36 1.91
N GLY A 147 28.15 2.66 2.15
CA GLY A 147 27.59 3.21 3.38
C GLY A 147 28.42 2.90 4.63
N ARG A 148 29.75 2.79 4.49
CA ARG A 148 30.66 2.43 5.60
C ARG A 148 30.70 3.47 6.70
N ASN A 149 30.44 4.74 6.38
CA ASN A 149 30.44 5.84 7.33
C ASN A 149 29.24 5.77 8.30
N SER A 150 28.21 4.96 8.01
CA SER A 150 26.99 4.85 8.82
C SER A 150 27.09 3.90 10.01
N ASN A 151 28.21 3.24 10.26
CA ASN A 151 28.38 2.15 11.25
C ASN A 151 27.35 0.99 11.14
N ALA A 152 26.44 1.04 10.19
CA ALA A 152 25.42 0.02 9.96
C ALA A 152 25.91 -1.00 8.93
N SER A 153 25.70 -2.28 9.20
CA SER A 153 25.96 -3.35 8.23
C SER A 153 25.12 -3.17 6.95
N VAL A 154 25.56 -3.76 5.83
CA VAL A 154 24.77 -3.75 4.58
C VAL A 154 23.39 -4.36 4.80
N PHE A 155 23.27 -5.36 5.66
CA PHE A 155 22.00 -5.99 6.01
C PHE A 155 21.05 -5.00 6.70
N GLU A 156 21.52 -4.28 7.73
CA GLU A 156 20.72 -3.26 8.44
C GLU A 156 20.32 -2.11 7.51
N GLN A 157 21.21 -1.69 6.62
CA GLN A 157 20.90 -0.66 5.62
C GLN A 157 19.78 -1.13 4.64
N VAL A 158 19.83 -2.40 4.21
CA VAL A 158 18.79 -2.99 3.36
C VAL A 158 17.49 -3.11 4.14
N GLN A 159 17.54 -3.58 5.39
CA GLN A 159 16.39 -3.70 6.27
C GLN A 159 15.68 -2.35 6.44
N GLY A 160 16.40 -1.28 6.73
CA GLY A 160 15.84 0.03 7.00
C GLY A 160 15.07 0.68 5.83
N ILE A 161 15.36 0.28 4.57
CA ILE A 161 14.67 0.83 3.40
C ILE A 161 13.52 -0.05 2.89
N MET A 162 13.31 -1.26 3.45
CA MET A 162 12.39 -2.25 2.87
C MET A 162 10.94 -1.75 2.80
N LEU A 163 10.40 -1.18 3.86
CA LEU A 163 9.01 -0.72 3.87
C LEU A 163 8.77 0.42 2.88
N PHE A 164 9.74 1.32 2.72
CA PHE A 164 9.66 2.40 1.72
C PHE A 164 9.74 1.86 0.29
N THR A 165 10.59 0.84 0.04
CA THR A 165 10.67 0.23 -1.29
C THR A 165 9.43 -0.59 -1.65
N VAL A 166 8.73 -1.15 -0.67
CA VAL A 166 7.44 -1.83 -0.88
C VAL A 166 6.33 -0.82 -1.15
N TRP A 167 6.31 0.27 -0.39
CA TRP A 167 5.30 1.33 -0.51
C TRP A 167 5.06 1.77 -1.96
N VAL A 168 6.13 1.97 -2.71
CA VAL A 168 6.04 2.44 -4.10
C VAL A 168 5.46 1.42 -5.08
N PHE A 169 5.38 0.14 -4.70
CA PHE A 169 4.78 -0.92 -5.51
C PHE A 169 3.37 -1.31 -5.05
N ILE A 170 2.84 -0.72 -3.97
CA ILE A 170 1.46 -0.93 -3.54
C ILE A 170 0.52 -0.49 -4.66
N GLY A 171 -0.46 -1.34 -4.98
CA GLY A 171 -1.35 -1.15 -6.13
C GLY A 171 -1.02 -2.06 -7.33
N VAL A 172 0.11 -2.78 -7.30
CA VAL A 172 0.46 -3.77 -8.35
C VAL A 172 -0.58 -4.90 -8.45
N GLU A 173 -1.25 -5.21 -7.35
CA GLU A 173 -2.39 -6.14 -7.27
C GLU A 173 -3.60 -5.65 -8.06
N GLY A 174 -3.77 -4.33 -8.23
CA GLY A 174 -4.88 -3.74 -8.97
C GLY A 174 -4.98 -4.20 -10.42
N ALA A 175 -3.87 -4.54 -11.07
CA ALA A 175 -3.86 -5.11 -12.40
C ALA A 175 -4.67 -6.43 -12.47
N SER A 176 -4.70 -7.22 -11.40
CA SER A 176 -5.48 -8.45 -11.33
C SER A 176 -6.98 -8.18 -11.20
N VAL A 177 -7.37 -7.12 -10.50
CA VAL A 177 -8.78 -6.71 -10.32
C VAL A 177 -9.40 -6.31 -11.65
N TYR A 178 -8.66 -5.55 -12.47
CA TYR A 178 -9.11 -5.12 -13.80
C TYR A 178 -8.98 -6.21 -14.90
N SER A 179 -8.49 -7.39 -14.58
CA SER A 179 -8.28 -8.47 -15.55
C SER A 179 -9.55 -8.90 -16.30
N LYS A 180 -10.73 -8.73 -15.70
CA LYS A 180 -12.03 -9.02 -16.35
C LYS A 180 -12.41 -8.00 -17.42
N GLN A 181 -11.94 -6.78 -17.33
CA GLN A 181 -12.21 -5.71 -18.28
C GLN A 181 -11.24 -5.72 -19.47
N ALA A 182 -10.17 -6.50 -19.39
CA ALA A 182 -9.19 -6.62 -20.45
C ALA A 182 -9.72 -7.43 -21.65
N ALA A 183 -9.48 -6.95 -22.86
CA ALA A 183 -9.86 -7.63 -24.09
C ALA A 183 -9.21 -9.02 -24.22
N LYS A 184 -7.99 -9.16 -23.72
CA LYS A 184 -7.27 -10.45 -23.64
C LYS A 184 -6.57 -10.55 -22.28
N ARG A 185 -6.77 -11.67 -21.57
CA ARG A 185 -6.11 -11.92 -20.27
C ARG A 185 -4.58 -11.95 -20.34
N THR A 186 -4.01 -12.35 -21.50
CA THR A 186 -2.57 -12.32 -21.73
C THR A 186 -1.99 -10.91 -21.70
N ASP A 187 -2.77 -9.91 -22.09
CA ASP A 187 -2.32 -8.51 -22.13
C ASP A 187 -2.17 -7.94 -20.71
N VAL A 188 -2.99 -8.40 -19.75
CA VAL A 188 -2.85 -8.02 -18.34
C VAL A 188 -1.48 -8.43 -17.80
N GLY A 189 -1.05 -9.68 -18.07
CA GLY A 189 0.27 -10.14 -17.62
C GLY A 189 1.43 -9.34 -18.23
N ARG A 190 1.35 -9.03 -19.51
CA ARG A 190 2.36 -8.20 -20.20
C ARG A 190 2.37 -6.77 -19.65
N ALA A 191 1.20 -6.16 -19.48
CA ALA A 191 1.06 -4.82 -18.92
C ALA A 191 1.62 -4.75 -17.50
N THR A 192 1.34 -5.75 -16.65
CA THR A 192 1.88 -5.84 -15.29
C THR A 192 3.42 -5.90 -15.30
N VAL A 193 4.01 -6.74 -16.14
CA VAL A 193 5.47 -6.88 -16.22
C VAL A 193 6.12 -5.61 -16.76
N ILE A 194 5.61 -5.07 -17.86
CA ILE A 194 6.15 -3.83 -18.47
C ILE A 194 6.00 -2.67 -17.47
N GLY A 195 4.82 -2.49 -16.88
CA GLY A 195 4.57 -1.44 -15.90
C GLY A 195 5.49 -1.56 -14.69
N PHE A 196 5.64 -2.77 -14.15
CA PHE A 196 6.50 -3.03 -13.01
C PHE A 196 7.97 -2.66 -13.29
N PHE A 197 8.53 -3.15 -14.39
CA PHE A 197 9.92 -2.86 -14.73
C PHE A 197 10.13 -1.39 -15.11
N SER A 198 9.14 -0.74 -15.74
CA SER A 198 9.21 0.70 -16.03
C SER A 198 9.26 1.51 -14.75
N VAL A 199 8.38 1.23 -13.78
CA VAL A 199 8.37 1.91 -12.47
C VAL A 199 9.66 1.62 -11.72
N LEU A 200 10.11 0.36 -11.65
CA LEU A 200 11.36 0.00 -10.99
C LEU A 200 12.55 0.75 -11.61
N ALA A 201 12.64 0.82 -12.93
CA ALA A 201 13.72 1.54 -13.62
C ALA A 201 13.70 3.04 -13.28
N LEU A 202 12.53 3.68 -13.30
CA LEU A 202 12.39 5.09 -12.92
C LEU A 202 12.84 5.33 -11.48
N LEU A 203 12.39 4.51 -10.54
CA LEU A 203 12.70 4.67 -9.11
C LEU A 203 14.18 4.43 -8.81
N VAL A 204 14.76 3.37 -9.39
CA VAL A 204 16.19 3.09 -9.27
C VAL A 204 17.01 4.23 -9.87
N SER A 205 16.61 4.76 -11.03
CA SER A 205 17.31 5.87 -11.68
C SER A 205 17.28 7.13 -10.81
N VAL A 206 16.09 7.55 -10.35
CA VAL A 206 15.95 8.73 -9.47
C VAL A 206 16.78 8.57 -8.21
N SER A 207 16.64 7.43 -7.52
CA SER A 207 17.37 7.18 -6.27
C SER A 207 18.88 7.15 -6.49
N THR A 208 19.36 6.49 -7.55
CA THR A 208 20.79 6.37 -7.84
C THR A 208 21.41 7.72 -8.25
N LEU A 209 20.71 8.45 -9.11
CA LEU A 209 21.20 9.74 -9.61
C LEU A 209 21.28 10.80 -8.50
N SER A 210 20.38 10.77 -7.52
CA SER A 210 20.42 11.70 -6.38
C SER A 210 21.72 11.62 -5.60
N PHE A 211 22.29 10.41 -5.44
CA PHE A 211 23.60 10.23 -4.78
C PHE A 211 24.80 10.76 -5.59
N GLY A 212 24.61 11.04 -6.86
CA GLY A 212 25.63 11.73 -7.67
C GLY A 212 25.55 13.26 -7.57
N VAL A 213 24.47 13.81 -6.96
CA VAL A 213 24.30 15.25 -6.78
C VAL A 213 24.68 15.68 -5.37
N MET A 214 24.24 14.93 -4.36
CA MET A 214 24.38 15.24 -2.94
C MET A 214 24.95 14.05 -2.17
N THR A 215 25.62 14.32 -1.07
CA THR A 215 26.08 13.30 -0.12
C THR A 215 24.89 12.64 0.60
N LYS A 216 25.13 11.52 1.25
CA LYS A 216 24.10 10.81 2.02
C LYS A 216 23.54 11.66 3.16
N GLU A 217 24.41 12.39 3.84
CA GLU A 217 24.08 13.28 4.94
C GLU A 217 23.21 14.46 4.46
N GLU A 218 23.57 15.07 3.34
CA GLU A 218 22.79 16.14 2.71
C GLU A 218 21.41 15.63 2.28
N LEU A 219 21.34 14.47 1.62
CA LEU A 219 20.07 13.86 1.21
C LEU A 219 19.17 13.50 2.41
N ALA A 220 19.75 13.05 3.51
CA ALA A 220 19.00 12.69 4.72
C ALA A 220 18.42 13.92 5.45
N ALA A 221 19.01 15.09 5.26
CA ALA A 221 18.53 16.35 5.84
C ALA A 221 17.47 17.06 4.99
N LEU A 222 17.16 16.53 3.78
CA LEU A 222 16.17 17.15 2.91
C LEU A 222 14.73 16.91 3.41
N PRO A 223 13.81 17.84 3.09
CA PRO A 223 12.38 17.66 3.36
C PRO A 223 11.78 16.53 2.53
N ASP A 224 10.54 16.13 2.85
CA ASP A 224 9.81 15.02 2.20
C ASP A 224 9.82 15.10 0.66
N ASN A 225 9.76 16.29 0.08
CA ASN A 225 9.88 16.50 -1.37
C ASN A 225 11.37 16.63 -1.80
N SER A 226 12.20 15.68 -1.38
CA SER A 226 13.66 15.69 -1.60
C SER A 226 14.05 15.77 -3.09
N MET A 227 13.28 15.18 -3.99
CA MET A 227 13.51 15.22 -5.43
C MET A 227 13.47 16.67 -5.98
N ALA A 228 12.59 17.54 -5.44
CA ALA A 228 12.56 18.95 -5.81
C ALA A 228 13.83 19.68 -5.35
N SER A 229 14.30 19.41 -4.14
CA SER A 229 15.53 19.98 -3.60
C SER A 229 16.75 19.57 -4.41
N VAL A 230 16.88 18.28 -4.76
CA VAL A 230 17.96 17.76 -5.61
C VAL A 230 17.95 18.43 -6.98
N LEU A 231 16.78 18.58 -7.62
CA LEU A 231 16.73 19.22 -8.94
C LEU A 231 16.98 20.74 -8.87
N THR A 232 16.60 21.38 -7.76
CA THR A 232 16.93 22.79 -7.50
C THR A 232 18.44 23.02 -7.45
N GLU A 233 19.18 22.10 -6.84
CA GLU A 233 20.66 22.17 -6.79
C GLU A 233 21.28 22.06 -8.18
N VAL A 234 20.68 21.27 -9.08
CA VAL A 234 21.24 21.02 -10.43
C VAL A 234 20.92 22.15 -11.42
N VAL A 235 19.68 22.64 -11.44
CA VAL A 235 19.21 23.57 -12.48
C VAL A 235 18.58 24.85 -11.93
N GLY A 236 18.57 25.02 -10.61
CA GLY A 236 17.99 26.19 -9.94
C GLY A 236 16.49 26.06 -9.61
N PRO A 237 15.87 27.14 -9.09
CA PRO A 237 14.52 27.10 -8.52
C PRO A 237 13.41 26.59 -9.44
N TRP A 238 13.55 26.81 -10.75
CA TRP A 238 12.54 26.31 -11.70
C TRP A 238 12.45 24.78 -11.74
N GLY A 239 13.58 24.08 -11.49
CA GLY A 239 13.61 22.62 -11.42
C GLY A 239 12.81 22.11 -10.22
N GLY A 240 13.00 22.74 -9.06
CA GLY A 240 12.22 22.44 -7.86
C GLY A 240 10.72 22.70 -8.06
N ALA A 241 10.38 23.82 -8.69
CA ALA A 241 8.98 24.14 -9.01
C ALA A 241 8.35 23.13 -9.96
N LEU A 242 9.06 22.68 -10.99
CA LEU A 242 8.59 21.65 -11.92
C LEU A 242 8.23 20.35 -11.18
N ILE A 243 9.12 19.88 -10.30
CA ILE A 243 8.87 18.66 -9.51
C ILE A 243 7.70 18.88 -8.56
N SER A 244 7.64 20.00 -7.85
CA SER A 244 6.59 20.28 -6.86
C SER A 244 5.20 20.38 -7.52
N ILE A 245 5.07 21.03 -8.67
CA ILE A 245 3.82 21.09 -9.42
C ILE A 245 3.41 19.70 -9.90
N GLY A 246 4.34 18.93 -10.47
CA GLY A 246 4.09 17.57 -10.91
C GLY A 246 3.66 16.65 -9.76
N LEU A 247 4.33 16.76 -8.61
CA LEU A 247 3.97 16.04 -7.39
C LEU A 247 2.55 16.40 -6.94
N CYS A 248 2.22 17.67 -6.80
CA CYS A 248 0.89 18.11 -6.36
C CYS A 248 -0.21 17.60 -7.27
N LEU A 249 -0.06 17.71 -8.59
CA LEU A 249 -1.03 17.19 -9.55
C LEU A 249 -1.16 15.67 -9.48
N SER A 250 -0.03 14.97 -9.36
CA SER A 250 0.00 13.50 -9.26
C SER A 250 -0.67 13.01 -7.98
N VAL A 251 -0.34 13.64 -6.85
CA VAL A 251 -0.86 13.25 -5.52
C VAL A 251 -2.36 13.50 -5.44
N LEU A 252 -2.88 14.62 -5.94
CA LEU A 252 -4.32 14.88 -5.98
C LEU A 252 -5.06 13.82 -6.80
N GLY A 253 -4.52 13.43 -7.96
CA GLY A 253 -5.12 12.37 -8.77
C GLY A 253 -5.07 11.00 -8.10
N ALA A 254 -3.95 10.67 -7.46
CA ALA A 254 -3.83 9.46 -6.67
C ALA A 254 -4.83 9.47 -5.50
N TYR A 255 -4.96 10.59 -4.81
CA TYR A 255 -5.90 10.76 -3.70
C TYR A 255 -7.33 10.41 -4.10
N VAL A 256 -7.85 11.00 -5.19
CA VAL A 256 -9.19 10.70 -5.70
C VAL A 256 -9.35 9.22 -6.05
N SER A 257 -8.39 8.65 -6.77
CA SER A 257 -8.43 7.24 -7.21
C SER A 257 -8.40 6.27 -6.02
N TRP A 258 -7.52 6.52 -5.05
CA TRP A 258 -7.40 5.69 -3.87
C TRP A 258 -8.57 5.84 -2.90
N GLN A 259 -9.22 7.02 -2.83
CA GLN A 259 -10.41 7.19 -2.01
C GLN A 259 -11.59 6.36 -2.56
N MET A 260 -11.69 6.19 -3.88
CA MET A 260 -12.65 5.25 -4.49
C MET A 260 -12.32 3.80 -4.12
N LEU A 261 -11.04 3.41 -4.31
CA LEU A 261 -10.58 2.04 -4.04
C LEU A 261 -10.63 1.67 -2.56
N CYS A 262 -10.46 2.65 -1.66
CA CYS A 262 -10.51 2.44 -0.22
C CYS A 262 -11.85 1.86 0.26
N ALA A 263 -12.97 2.23 -0.36
CA ALA A 263 -14.29 1.73 0.03
C ALA A 263 -14.55 0.27 -0.42
N GLU A 264 -13.88 -0.21 -1.44
CA GLU A 264 -14.17 -1.52 -2.06
C GLU A 264 -14.03 -2.70 -1.11
N PRO A 265 -12.95 -2.86 -0.31
CA PRO A 265 -12.80 -3.99 0.60
C PRO A 265 -13.95 -4.10 1.62
N ILE A 266 -14.38 -2.96 2.19
CA ILE A 266 -15.47 -2.99 3.17
C ILE A 266 -16.85 -3.21 2.50
N VAL A 267 -17.05 -2.75 1.27
CA VAL A 267 -18.24 -3.09 0.47
C VAL A 267 -18.30 -4.61 0.26
N MET A 268 -17.21 -5.22 -0.16
CA MET A 268 -17.18 -6.67 -0.41
C MET A 268 -17.37 -7.49 0.87
N MET A 269 -16.74 -7.09 1.98
CA MET A 269 -16.98 -7.72 3.29
C MET A 269 -18.44 -7.59 3.72
N ALA A 270 -19.12 -6.48 3.40
CA ALA A 270 -20.53 -6.29 3.69
C ALA A 270 -21.45 -7.15 2.80
N ILE A 271 -21.16 -7.25 1.49
CA ILE A 271 -21.88 -8.10 0.54
C ILE A 271 -21.78 -9.57 0.99
N ASP A 272 -20.59 -10.00 1.35
CA ASP A 272 -20.31 -11.35 1.84
C ASP A 272 -20.84 -11.60 3.26
N GLY A 273 -21.28 -10.54 3.93
CA GLY A 273 -21.91 -10.61 5.24
C GLY A 273 -20.95 -10.87 6.38
N LEU A 274 -19.71 -10.48 6.26
CA LEU A 274 -18.75 -10.47 7.36
C LEU A 274 -18.90 -9.24 8.26
N ILE A 275 -19.51 -8.18 7.74
CA ILE A 275 -19.91 -6.97 8.45
C ILE A 275 -21.35 -6.60 8.07
N LEU A 276 -21.88 -5.53 8.65
CA LEU A 276 -23.26 -5.08 8.42
C LEU A 276 -23.53 -4.84 6.93
N ARG A 277 -24.52 -5.51 6.35
CA ARG A 277 -24.88 -5.42 4.92
C ARG A 277 -25.20 -3.99 4.45
N ARG A 278 -25.70 -3.13 5.36
CA ARG A 278 -25.99 -1.73 5.05
C ARG A 278 -24.77 -0.94 4.56
N ILE A 279 -23.56 -1.36 4.95
CA ILE A 279 -22.30 -0.72 4.53
C ILE A 279 -22.08 -0.88 3.01
N GLY A 280 -22.53 -1.98 2.43
CA GLY A 280 -22.43 -2.26 0.99
C GLY A 280 -23.54 -1.63 0.13
N THR A 281 -24.38 -0.74 0.69
CA THR A 281 -25.48 -0.12 -0.08
C THR A 281 -24.95 0.89 -1.10
N ILE A 282 -25.52 0.80 -2.30
CA ILE A 282 -25.20 1.70 -3.42
C ILE A 282 -26.34 2.72 -3.53
N ASN A 283 -26.01 4.00 -3.70
CA ASN A 283 -27.00 5.05 -3.87
C ASN A 283 -27.52 5.14 -5.33
N VAL A 284 -28.46 6.04 -5.58
CA VAL A 284 -29.08 6.24 -6.92
C VAL A 284 -28.05 6.62 -7.99
N ALA A 285 -26.94 7.23 -7.59
CA ALA A 285 -25.84 7.62 -8.47
C ALA A 285 -24.83 6.48 -8.73
N GLY A 286 -25.05 5.27 -8.19
CA GLY A 286 -24.17 4.12 -8.37
C GLY A 286 -22.95 4.11 -7.44
N ALA A 287 -22.88 4.98 -6.43
CA ALA A 287 -21.77 5.07 -5.49
C ALA A 287 -22.04 4.31 -4.18
N PRO A 288 -21.06 3.62 -3.60
CA PRO A 288 -21.16 2.95 -2.29
C PRO A 288 -20.98 3.99 -1.16
N TRP A 289 -21.91 4.91 -1.05
CA TRP A 289 -21.79 6.13 -0.25
C TRP A 289 -21.59 5.86 1.25
N VAL A 290 -22.18 4.79 1.83
CA VAL A 290 -21.99 4.44 3.25
C VAL A 290 -20.56 3.98 3.50
N ALA A 291 -20.01 3.14 2.62
CA ALA A 291 -18.63 2.69 2.72
C ALA A 291 -17.64 3.85 2.55
N GLN A 292 -17.93 4.76 1.61
CA GLN A 292 -17.14 5.99 1.42
C GLN A 292 -17.23 6.92 2.63
N LEU A 293 -18.42 7.07 3.25
CA LEU A 293 -18.59 7.85 4.47
C LEU A 293 -17.77 7.30 5.63
N ILE A 294 -17.81 5.98 5.84
CA ILE A 294 -17.02 5.30 6.88
C ILE A 294 -15.52 5.49 6.61
N SER A 295 -15.08 5.31 5.36
CA SER A 295 -13.68 5.50 4.98
C SER A 295 -13.22 6.95 5.19
N THR A 296 -14.02 7.93 4.78
CA THR A 296 -13.70 9.36 4.99
C THR A 296 -13.70 9.74 6.47
N SER A 297 -14.63 9.18 7.25
CA SER A 297 -14.62 9.37 8.72
C SER A 297 -13.38 8.77 9.38
N ALA A 298 -12.94 7.59 8.92
CA ALA A 298 -11.70 6.99 9.38
C ALA A 298 -10.48 7.83 8.98
N ILE A 299 -10.42 8.33 7.73
CA ILE A 299 -9.38 9.27 7.28
C ILE A 299 -9.37 10.50 8.20
N GLN A 300 -10.53 11.07 8.54
CA GLN A 300 -10.63 12.22 9.43
C GLN A 300 -10.08 11.93 10.83
N ILE A 301 -10.37 10.75 11.39
CA ILE A 301 -9.82 10.33 12.68
C ILE A 301 -8.30 10.24 12.62
N PHE A 302 -7.75 9.63 11.56
CA PHE A 302 -6.30 9.53 11.40
C PHE A 302 -5.63 10.87 11.11
N ILE A 303 -6.29 11.82 10.43
CA ILE A 303 -5.81 13.20 10.29
C ILE A 303 -5.64 13.83 11.68
N VAL A 304 -6.66 13.73 12.54
CA VAL A 304 -6.59 14.27 13.90
C VAL A 304 -5.46 13.60 14.69
N VAL A 305 -5.39 12.27 14.67
CA VAL A 305 -4.32 11.51 15.34
C VAL A 305 -2.94 11.93 14.83
N PHE A 306 -2.77 12.07 13.52
CA PHE A 306 -1.52 12.47 12.88
C PHE A 306 -1.06 13.86 13.36
N TYR A 307 -1.93 14.86 13.26
CA TYR A 307 -1.58 16.24 13.61
C TYR A 307 -1.43 16.47 15.11
N VAL A 308 -2.20 15.76 15.95
CA VAL A 308 -2.07 15.85 17.42
C VAL A 308 -0.77 15.23 17.92
N ASN A 309 -0.30 14.15 17.27
CA ASN A 309 0.94 13.48 17.67
C ASN A 309 2.18 13.96 16.87
N GLU A 310 2.05 14.99 16.05
CA GLU A 310 3.14 15.52 15.21
C GLU A 310 3.84 14.42 14.39
N ALA A 311 3.08 13.42 13.94
CA ALA A 311 3.61 12.27 13.26
C ALA A 311 4.23 12.66 11.90
N SER A 312 5.28 11.96 11.48
CA SER A 312 5.93 12.22 10.20
C SER A 312 5.22 11.54 9.02
N TYR A 313 5.41 12.07 7.81
CA TYR A 313 5.01 11.38 6.58
C TYR A 313 5.57 9.95 6.51
N ALA A 314 6.83 9.78 6.91
CA ALA A 314 7.49 8.49 6.95
C ALA A 314 6.79 7.49 7.89
N ALA A 315 6.29 7.95 9.04
CA ALA A 315 5.51 7.12 9.98
C ALA A 315 4.22 6.62 9.33
N MET A 316 3.48 7.48 8.62
CA MET A 316 2.27 7.08 7.91
C MET A 316 2.55 6.07 6.79
N VAL A 317 3.63 6.26 6.03
CA VAL A 317 4.07 5.31 5.00
C VAL A 317 4.37 3.95 5.59
N GLN A 318 5.12 3.88 6.69
CA GLN A 318 5.48 2.62 7.34
C GLN A 318 4.23 1.91 7.90
N LEU A 319 3.38 2.66 8.60
CA LEU A 319 2.15 2.10 9.19
C LEU A 319 1.18 1.59 8.12
N ALA A 320 0.97 2.36 7.03
CA ALA A 320 0.17 1.94 5.90
C ALA A 320 0.76 0.69 5.24
N THR A 321 2.09 0.66 5.03
CA THR A 321 2.76 -0.48 4.40
C THR A 321 2.56 -1.76 5.21
N ILE A 322 2.70 -1.71 6.54
CA ILE A 322 2.47 -2.87 7.42
C ILE A 322 1.05 -3.42 7.25
N MET A 323 0.05 -2.55 7.10
CA MET A 323 -1.33 -2.97 6.88
C MET A 323 -1.50 -3.68 5.52
N TYR A 324 -0.81 -3.24 4.48
CA TYR A 324 -0.81 -3.91 3.17
C TYR A 324 -0.04 -5.25 3.16
N LEU A 325 0.84 -5.51 4.13
CA LEU A 325 1.51 -6.81 4.22
C LEU A 325 0.54 -7.95 4.54
N LEU A 326 -0.55 -7.71 5.26
CA LEU A 326 -1.54 -8.73 5.60
C LEU A 326 -2.12 -9.45 4.37
N PRO A 327 -2.70 -8.74 3.38
CA PRO A 327 -3.16 -9.39 2.15
C PRO A 327 -2.02 -10.04 1.34
N TYR A 328 -0.82 -9.48 1.32
CA TYR A 328 0.29 -10.03 0.54
C TYR A 328 0.77 -11.38 1.10
N ILE A 329 0.92 -11.48 2.42
CA ILE A 329 1.28 -12.72 3.11
C ILE A 329 0.21 -13.79 2.87
N PHE A 330 -1.05 -13.46 3.15
CA PHE A 330 -2.12 -14.45 3.08
C PHE A 330 -2.44 -14.89 1.65
N SER A 331 -2.37 -13.98 0.66
CA SER A 331 -2.53 -14.36 -0.75
C SER A 331 -1.39 -15.23 -1.24
N SER A 332 -0.16 -14.93 -0.84
CA SER A 332 1.01 -15.76 -1.17
C SER A 332 0.93 -17.15 -0.53
N LEU A 333 0.49 -17.21 0.73
CA LEU A 333 0.24 -18.48 1.44
C LEU A 333 -0.86 -19.28 0.74
N TYR A 334 -1.95 -18.64 0.32
CA TYR A 334 -3.02 -19.33 -0.40
C TYR A 334 -2.53 -19.91 -1.73
N LEU A 335 -1.78 -19.17 -2.53
CA LEU A 335 -1.20 -19.71 -3.76
C LEU A 335 -0.24 -20.88 -3.47
N LEU A 336 0.54 -20.78 -2.40
CA LEU A 336 1.44 -21.86 -1.97
C LEU A 336 0.67 -23.13 -1.63
N LEU A 337 -0.43 -23.01 -0.88
CA LEU A 337 -1.33 -24.13 -0.55
C LEU A 337 -1.99 -24.73 -1.80
N LEU A 338 -2.43 -23.89 -2.74
CA LEU A 338 -2.95 -24.31 -4.03
C LEU A 338 -1.91 -25.08 -4.85
N ALA A 339 -0.65 -24.64 -4.83
CA ALA A 339 0.41 -25.30 -5.57
C ALA A 339 0.82 -26.66 -4.94
N ILE A 340 0.72 -26.79 -3.62
CA ILE A 340 1.02 -28.06 -2.91
C ILE A 340 -0.12 -29.06 -3.05
N ARG A 341 -1.37 -28.62 -2.83
CA ARG A 341 -2.54 -29.50 -2.68
C ARG A 341 -3.52 -29.44 -3.85
N GLY A 342 -3.53 -28.36 -4.60
CA GLY A 342 -4.53 -28.04 -5.61
C GLY A 342 -4.35 -28.71 -6.98
N LYS A 343 -3.74 -29.88 -7.04
CA LYS A 343 -3.66 -30.64 -8.29
C LYS A 343 -5.02 -31.25 -8.63
N GLY A 344 -5.64 -30.76 -9.70
CA GLY A 344 -6.72 -31.47 -10.39
C GLY A 344 -7.92 -31.85 -9.51
N VAL A 345 -8.27 -31.03 -8.51
CA VAL A 345 -9.52 -31.22 -7.77
C VAL A 345 -10.61 -30.42 -8.49
N PRO A 346 -11.47 -31.06 -9.29
CA PRO A 346 -12.42 -30.32 -10.13
C PRO A 346 -13.53 -29.62 -9.35
N HIS A 347 -13.79 -30.02 -8.10
CA HIS A 347 -14.82 -29.45 -7.24
C HIS A 347 -14.33 -29.32 -5.79
N PRO A 348 -14.76 -28.28 -5.05
CA PRO A 348 -14.57 -28.28 -3.63
C PRO A 348 -15.22 -29.52 -3.05
N HIS A 349 -14.48 -30.35 -2.31
CA HIS A 349 -15.09 -31.43 -1.55
C HIS A 349 -16.12 -30.81 -0.62
N ALA A 350 -17.38 -31.21 -0.76
CA ALA A 350 -18.44 -30.82 0.16
C ALA A 350 -17.94 -31.11 1.60
N GLY A 351 -17.70 -30.07 2.39
CA GLY A 351 -17.15 -30.17 3.75
C GLY A 351 -15.72 -29.69 3.95
N THR A 352 -14.95 -29.34 2.91
CA THR A 352 -13.65 -28.67 3.11
C THR A 352 -13.85 -27.16 3.34
N ARG A 353 -13.21 -26.66 4.38
CA ARG A 353 -13.31 -25.26 4.84
C ARG A 353 -12.66 -24.28 3.86
N PHE A 354 -11.83 -24.76 2.94
CA PHE A 354 -10.99 -23.96 2.05
C PHE A 354 -11.23 -24.35 0.60
N ASP A 355 -11.40 -23.38 -0.27
CA ASP A 355 -11.52 -23.59 -1.71
C ASP A 355 -10.15 -23.86 -2.35
N LEU A 356 -9.78 -25.14 -2.43
CA LEU A 356 -8.58 -25.59 -3.14
C LEU A 356 -8.90 -26.07 -4.57
N SER A 357 -10.12 -25.83 -5.08
CA SER A 357 -10.49 -26.15 -6.47
C SER A 357 -9.70 -25.30 -7.47
N GLY A 358 -9.68 -25.69 -8.72
CA GLY A 358 -9.03 -24.92 -9.78
C GLY A 358 -8.90 -25.68 -11.08
N PRO A 359 -8.47 -25.04 -12.16
CA PRO A 359 -8.21 -25.69 -13.42
C PRO A 359 -7.08 -26.73 -13.28
N ASP A 360 -7.11 -27.76 -14.12
CA ASP A 360 -6.00 -28.70 -14.21
C ASP A 360 -4.75 -28.00 -14.77
N ILE A 361 -3.66 -28.05 -14.03
CA ILE A 361 -2.43 -27.32 -14.36
C ILE A 361 -1.28 -28.33 -14.56
N PRO A 362 -0.55 -28.22 -15.67
CA PRO A 362 0.61 -29.08 -15.93
C PRO A 362 1.62 -29.02 -14.79
N ARG A 363 2.25 -30.17 -14.47
CA ARG A 363 3.22 -30.29 -13.36
C ARG A 363 4.33 -29.24 -13.43
N ARG A 364 4.82 -28.92 -14.63
CA ARG A 364 5.88 -27.92 -14.82
C ARG A 364 5.41 -26.52 -14.43
N GLU A 365 4.22 -26.15 -14.85
CA GLU A 365 3.62 -24.86 -14.55
C GLU A 365 3.29 -24.74 -13.04
N ASN A 366 2.72 -25.80 -12.45
CA ASN A 366 2.44 -25.80 -11.01
C ASN A 366 3.70 -25.69 -10.16
N ARG A 367 4.84 -26.28 -10.59
CA ARG A 367 6.14 -26.09 -9.92
C ARG A 367 6.61 -24.63 -10.00
N ARG A 368 6.40 -23.96 -11.14
CA ARG A 368 6.68 -22.53 -11.28
C ARG A 368 5.81 -21.69 -10.34
N HIS A 369 4.52 -21.99 -10.26
CA HIS A 369 3.59 -21.32 -9.34
C HIS A 369 4.01 -21.51 -7.88
N PHE A 370 4.45 -22.71 -7.51
CA PHE A 370 5.01 -22.98 -6.19
C PHE A 370 6.24 -22.12 -5.89
N GLY A 371 7.22 -22.07 -6.81
CA GLY A 371 8.42 -21.26 -6.62
C GLY A 371 8.12 -19.77 -6.46
N ILE A 372 7.22 -19.20 -7.29
CA ILE A 372 6.79 -17.81 -7.18
C ILE A 372 6.09 -17.56 -5.84
N ALA A 373 5.16 -18.43 -5.45
CA ALA A 373 4.44 -18.29 -4.18
C ALA A 373 5.37 -18.38 -2.97
N LEU A 374 6.38 -19.27 -3.01
CA LEU A 374 7.36 -19.43 -1.95
C LEU A 374 8.21 -18.16 -1.81
N VAL A 375 8.72 -17.61 -2.91
CA VAL A 375 9.52 -16.38 -2.90
C VAL A 375 8.68 -15.22 -2.36
N ALA A 376 7.44 -15.04 -2.84
CA ALA A 376 6.55 -13.99 -2.38
C ALA A 376 6.22 -14.13 -0.88
N PHE A 377 5.95 -15.36 -0.41
CA PHE A 377 5.64 -15.63 1.00
C PHE A 377 6.83 -15.34 1.91
N VAL A 378 8.02 -15.86 1.56
CA VAL A 378 9.26 -15.63 2.33
C VAL A 378 9.60 -14.13 2.34
N TYR A 379 9.47 -13.46 1.20
CA TYR A 379 9.68 -12.02 1.11
C TYR A 379 8.69 -11.25 2.00
N SER A 380 7.41 -11.61 2.00
CA SER A 380 6.42 -10.94 2.86
C SER A 380 6.70 -11.16 4.36
N LEU A 381 7.21 -12.33 4.76
CA LEU A 381 7.67 -12.57 6.12
C LEU A 381 8.93 -11.74 6.45
N TRP A 382 9.85 -11.64 5.50
CA TRP A 382 11.02 -10.78 5.62
C TRP A 382 10.62 -9.31 5.87
N LEU A 383 9.61 -8.82 5.20
CA LEU A 383 9.11 -7.45 5.38
C LEU A 383 8.54 -7.20 6.79
N ILE A 384 7.87 -8.18 7.39
CA ILE A 384 7.45 -8.07 8.80
C ILE A 384 8.67 -8.02 9.73
N TYR A 385 9.68 -8.85 9.48
CA TYR A 385 10.92 -8.82 10.25
C TYR A 385 11.68 -7.50 10.08
N ALA A 386 11.63 -6.92 8.87
CA ALA A 386 12.28 -5.65 8.55
C ALA A 386 11.52 -4.43 9.12
N ALA A 387 10.25 -4.59 9.45
CA ALA A 387 9.44 -3.52 10.04
C ALA A 387 9.90 -3.19 11.45
N ASP A 388 9.88 -1.91 11.79
CA ASP A 388 10.09 -1.48 13.17
C ASP A 388 8.96 -2.04 14.06
N PRO A 389 9.29 -2.70 15.18
CA PRO A 389 8.31 -3.26 16.11
C PRO A 389 7.26 -2.26 16.59
N VAL A 390 7.60 -0.98 16.71
CA VAL A 390 6.68 0.08 17.13
C VAL A 390 5.51 0.19 16.15
N TYR A 391 5.77 0.21 14.85
CA TYR A 391 4.69 0.28 13.86
C TYR A 391 3.88 -1.02 13.76
N ILE A 392 4.47 -2.18 14.08
CA ILE A 392 3.71 -3.44 14.20
C ILE A 392 2.72 -3.36 15.35
N LEU A 393 3.13 -2.80 16.51
CA LEU A 393 2.27 -2.60 17.67
C LEU A 393 1.12 -1.61 17.35
N PHE A 394 1.41 -0.49 16.70
CA PHE A 394 0.38 0.46 16.26
C PHE A 394 -0.54 -0.13 15.21
N GLY A 395 -0.02 -0.97 14.31
CA GLY A 395 -0.82 -1.73 13.36
C GLY A 395 -1.81 -2.68 14.06
N ALA A 396 -1.35 -3.38 15.08
CA ALA A 396 -2.23 -4.23 15.90
C ALA A 396 -3.32 -3.40 16.60
N LEU A 397 -2.97 -2.24 17.17
CA LEU A 397 -3.94 -1.32 17.77
C LEU A 397 -5.00 -0.86 16.77
N ALA A 398 -4.60 -0.54 15.53
CA ALA A 398 -5.51 -0.13 14.47
C ALA A 398 -6.42 -1.27 13.97
N VAL A 399 -6.00 -2.53 14.08
CA VAL A 399 -6.80 -3.69 13.69
C VAL A 399 -7.91 -4.01 14.68
N VAL A 400 -7.72 -3.76 15.98
CA VAL A 400 -8.67 -4.10 17.05
C VAL A 400 -10.09 -3.58 16.80
N PRO A 401 -10.32 -2.31 16.41
CA PRO A 401 -11.67 -1.81 16.12
C PRO A 401 -12.43 -2.64 15.07
N GLY A 402 -11.72 -3.29 14.16
CA GLY A 402 -12.31 -4.16 13.13
C GLY A 402 -12.88 -5.45 13.69
N ILE A 403 -12.36 -5.95 14.81
CA ILE A 403 -12.88 -7.17 15.44
C ILE A 403 -14.34 -6.97 15.87
N ILE A 404 -14.70 -5.75 16.28
CA ILE A 404 -16.04 -5.41 16.78
C ILE A 404 -17.13 -5.68 15.72
N PRO A 405 -17.12 -5.07 14.51
CA PRO A 405 -18.16 -5.31 13.53
C PRO A 405 -18.19 -6.76 13.04
N TYR A 406 -17.05 -7.45 12.98
CA TYR A 406 -16.99 -8.87 12.66
C TYR A 406 -17.72 -9.71 13.73
N VAL A 407 -17.39 -9.53 15.01
CA VAL A 407 -18.01 -10.26 16.13
C VAL A 407 -19.52 -9.97 16.21
N LEU A 408 -19.93 -8.71 16.12
CA LEU A 408 -21.36 -8.33 16.15
C LEU A 408 -22.14 -9.00 15.03
N THR A 409 -21.56 -9.09 13.83
CA THR A 409 -22.21 -9.74 12.69
C THR A 409 -22.33 -11.24 12.90
N ARG A 410 -21.30 -11.92 13.42
CA ARG A 410 -21.33 -13.35 13.73
C ARG A 410 -22.33 -13.67 14.85
N LEU A 411 -22.38 -12.86 15.90
CA LEU A 411 -23.35 -13.00 17.00
C LEU A 411 -24.80 -12.87 16.48
N SER A 412 -25.07 -11.89 15.62
CA SER A 412 -26.41 -11.68 15.05
C SER A 412 -26.88 -12.86 14.19
N ARG A 413 -25.95 -13.61 13.60
CA ARG A 413 -26.21 -14.80 12.80
C ARG A 413 -26.15 -16.10 13.58
N ARG A 414 -25.86 -16.05 14.88
CA ARG A 414 -25.63 -17.23 15.73
C ARG A 414 -24.55 -18.17 15.20
N GLU A 415 -23.53 -17.63 14.52
CA GLU A 415 -22.40 -18.37 14.00
C GLU A 415 -21.27 -18.43 15.03
N LYS A 416 -20.37 -19.43 14.89
CA LYS A 416 -19.16 -19.49 15.73
C LYS A 416 -18.30 -18.27 15.46
N LEU A 417 -17.81 -17.59 16.51
CA LEU A 417 -16.99 -16.39 16.40
C LEU A 417 -15.64 -16.71 15.77
N PHE A 418 -14.90 -17.60 16.41
CA PHE A 418 -13.55 -17.98 16.02
C PHE A 418 -13.33 -19.47 16.21
N ASN A 419 -12.43 -20.07 15.44
CA ASN A 419 -11.88 -21.38 15.73
C ASN A 419 -10.67 -21.27 16.68
N GLY A 420 -10.09 -22.42 17.12
CA GLY A 420 -8.96 -22.41 18.07
C GLY A 420 -7.73 -21.66 17.54
N PHE A 421 -7.43 -21.76 16.26
CA PHE A 421 -6.31 -21.05 15.64
C PHE A 421 -6.62 -19.54 15.51
N GLU A 422 -7.83 -19.19 15.11
CA GLU A 422 -8.27 -17.78 15.01
C GLU A 422 -8.26 -17.10 16.39
N TRP A 423 -8.63 -17.81 17.46
CA TRP A 423 -8.52 -17.30 18.84
C TRP A 423 -7.08 -16.94 19.20
N SER A 424 -6.10 -17.75 18.82
CA SER A 424 -4.68 -17.43 19.09
C SER A 424 -4.23 -16.14 18.39
N ILE A 425 -4.71 -15.90 17.17
CA ILE A 425 -4.43 -14.64 16.44
C ILE A 425 -5.10 -13.45 17.14
N VAL A 426 -6.38 -13.57 17.51
CA VAL A 426 -7.11 -12.50 18.21
C VAL A 426 -6.42 -12.14 19.52
N ILE A 427 -6.03 -13.13 20.33
CA ILE A 427 -5.33 -12.91 21.59
C ILE A 427 -3.99 -12.21 21.35
N MET A 428 -3.22 -12.66 20.37
CA MET A 428 -1.94 -12.04 20.02
C MET A 428 -2.11 -10.58 19.60
N VAL A 429 -3.10 -10.27 18.77
CA VAL A 429 -3.41 -8.91 18.35
C VAL A 429 -3.86 -8.04 19.53
N LEU A 430 -4.71 -8.56 20.43
CA LEU A 430 -5.16 -7.84 21.62
C LEU A 430 -4.00 -7.56 22.59
N VAL A 431 -3.09 -8.51 22.78
CA VAL A 431 -1.90 -8.32 23.62
C VAL A 431 -1.00 -7.25 23.00
N ALA A 432 -0.70 -7.32 21.72
CA ALA A 432 0.10 -6.32 21.02
C ALA A 432 -0.54 -4.92 21.09
N ALA A 433 -1.85 -4.84 20.87
CA ALA A 433 -2.59 -3.58 20.97
C ALA A 433 -2.59 -3.01 22.40
N THR A 434 -2.66 -3.88 23.41
CA THR A 434 -2.57 -3.45 24.82
C THR A 434 -1.18 -2.89 25.12
N ILE A 435 -0.11 -3.53 24.64
CA ILE A 435 1.25 -3.03 24.78
C ILE A 435 1.37 -1.65 24.11
N ALA A 436 0.85 -1.49 22.89
CA ALA A 436 0.84 -0.22 22.20
C ALA A 436 0.10 0.88 22.98
N ALA A 437 -1.11 0.58 23.46
CA ALA A 437 -1.93 1.54 24.22
C ALA A 437 -1.28 1.96 25.55
N VAL A 438 -0.68 1.02 26.28
CA VAL A 438 0.07 1.30 27.50
C VAL A 438 1.32 2.11 27.20
N GLY A 439 2.07 1.75 26.14
CA GLY A 439 3.27 2.48 25.72
C GLY A 439 2.98 3.94 25.35
N LEU A 440 1.89 4.18 24.60
CA LEU A 440 1.40 5.53 24.31
C LEU A 440 1.02 6.31 25.58
N ALA A 441 0.26 5.67 26.48
CA ALA A 441 -0.18 6.32 27.73
C ALA A 441 0.99 6.67 28.65
N GLN A 442 2.09 5.93 28.60
CA GLN A 442 3.31 6.16 29.38
C GLN A 442 4.33 7.07 28.68
N GLY A 443 4.08 7.47 27.41
CA GLY A 443 5.04 8.25 26.62
C GLY A 443 6.32 7.45 26.25
N SER A 444 6.28 6.11 26.35
CA SER A 444 7.40 5.24 25.97
C SER A 444 7.37 4.83 24.49
N LEU A 445 6.26 5.06 23.81
CA LEU A 445 6.09 4.89 22.36
C LEU A 445 5.51 6.18 21.79
N GLU A 446 6.13 6.65 20.70
CA GLU A 446 5.68 7.81 19.93
C GLU A 446 5.39 7.38 18.49
N LEU A 447 4.50 8.13 17.81
CA LEU A 447 4.10 7.86 16.41
C LEU A 447 5.01 8.55 15.42
#